data_387ed50b05e1a92ebe260d2ae462bc6b
#
_entry.id   387ed50b05e1a92ebe260d2ae462bc6b
#
_cell.length_a   1.000
_cell.length_b   1.000
_cell.length_c   1.000
_cell.angle_alpha   90.00
_cell.angle_beta   90.00
_cell.angle_gamma   90.00
#
_symmetry.space_group_name_H-M   'P 1'
#
loop_
_entity.id
_entity.type
_entity.pdbx_description
1 polymer ?
#
loop_
_entity_poly.entity_id
_entity_poly.type
_entity_poly.pdbx_seq_one_letter_code
_entity_poly.pdbx_strand_id
1 'polypeptide(L)'
;MGRWDDGPGQFAGGGGRTGRSRRNYARIAKFVILGGFIVVGIIVLSVFITRSGLNIEIREQNEAMGTIQTISVRISNNKFDTLNDVTVQFGDNGKILSVGTIGPFSSIMITPDPKDLNFEKVIVKGNGGKAEAVKFR
;
A
#
# COMPACT_ATOMS: atom_id res chain seq x y z
N MET A 1 65.24 12.21 45.56
CA MET A 1 64.35 11.04 45.41
C MET A 1 63.01 11.38 44.87
N GLY A 2 62.79 12.52 44.42
CA GLY A 2 61.49 12.91 43.86
C GLY A 2 61.26 12.57 42.39
N ARG A 3 62.11 11.88 41.77
CA ARG A 3 62.03 11.67 40.31
C ARG A 3 61.12 10.50 39.88
N TRP A 4 60.53 9.90 40.82
CA TRP A 4 59.55 8.81 40.54
C TRP A 4 58.21 9.30 40.05
N ASP A 5 57.89 10.53 40.29
CA ASP A 5 56.60 11.13 40.03
C ASP A 5 56.43 11.61 38.59
N ASP A 6 57.52 11.66 37.83
CA ASP A 6 57.49 12.20 36.48
C ASP A 6 56.93 11.22 35.44
N GLY A 7 56.98 9.93 35.71
CA GLY A 7 56.57 8.92 34.75
C GLY A 7 55.07 8.67 34.67
N PRO A 8 54.33 8.58 35.77
CA PRO A 8 52.93 8.20 35.73
C PRO A 8 51.98 9.21 35.12
N GLY A 9 52.35 10.49 35.23
CA GLY A 9 51.46 11.56 34.79
C GLY A 9 51.22 11.64 33.28
N GLN A 10 52.17 11.14 32.52
CA GLN A 10 52.08 11.22 31.06
C GLN A 10 51.17 10.20 30.42
N PHE A 11 50.96 9.09 31.05
CA PHE A 11 50.17 8.01 30.48
C PHE A 11 48.65 8.20 30.63
N ALA A 12 48.25 8.97 31.59
CA ALA A 12 46.84 9.18 31.88
C ALA A 12 46.12 10.03 30.83
N GLY A 13 46.80 10.83 30.05
CA GLY A 13 46.19 11.75 29.09
C GLY A 13 45.85 11.14 27.73
N GLY A 14 46.50 10.06 27.34
CA GLY A 14 46.41 9.54 25.98
C GLY A 14 45.26 8.57 25.72
N GLY A 15 44.86 7.84 26.73
CA GLY A 15 43.88 6.75 26.53
C GLY A 15 42.41 7.15 26.58
N GLY A 16 42.11 8.24 27.23
CA GLY A 16 40.72 8.61 27.47
C GLY A 16 40.00 9.30 26.32
N ARG A 17 40.70 9.88 25.39
CA ARG A 17 40.12 10.68 24.31
C ARG A 17 39.61 9.85 23.14
N THR A 18 40.19 8.73 22.86
CA THR A 18 39.83 7.88 21.75
C THR A 18 38.51 7.09 22.01
N GLY A 19 38.24 6.77 23.25
CA GLY A 19 37.05 6.05 23.60
C GLY A 19 35.72 6.83 23.48
N ARG A 20 35.77 8.14 23.70
CA ARG A 20 34.61 9.01 23.62
C ARG A 20 34.15 9.23 22.16
N SER A 21 35.09 9.33 21.27
CA SER A 21 34.81 9.51 19.85
C SER A 21 34.07 8.30 19.26
N ARG A 22 34.49 7.10 19.59
CA ARG A 22 33.84 5.89 19.09
C ARG A 22 32.40 5.71 19.57
N ARG A 23 32.12 6.11 20.79
CA ARG A 23 30.75 6.05 21.35
C ARG A 23 29.76 6.94 20.57
N ASN A 24 30.21 8.10 20.17
CA ASN A 24 29.38 9.03 19.44
C ASN A 24 29.06 8.51 18.02
N TYR A 25 30.04 7.92 17.34
CA TYR A 25 29.82 7.32 16.03
C TYR A 25 28.85 6.16 16.08
N ALA A 26 28.92 5.34 17.09
CA ALA A 26 27.98 4.23 17.25
C ALA A 26 26.53 4.71 17.45
N ARG A 27 26.35 5.78 18.21
CA ARG A 27 25.02 6.39 18.38
C ARG A 27 24.50 7.01 17.08
N ILE A 28 25.33 7.75 16.39
CA ILE A 28 25.01 8.37 15.11
C ILE A 28 24.66 7.29 14.06
N ALA A 29 25.49 6.25 13.97
CA ALA A 29 25.24 5.14 13.07
C ALA A 29 23.88 4.45 13.35
N LYS A 30 23.55 4.25 14.62
CA LYS A 30 22.27 3.67 15.03
C LYS A 30 21.09 4.54 14.59
N PHE A 31 21.17 5.83 14.76
CA PHE A 31 20.11 6.75 14.33
C PHE A 31 19.99 6.85 12.81
N VAL A 32 21.11 6.82 12.09
CA VAL A 32 21.11 6.81 10.62
C VAL A 32 20.44 5.54 10.07
N ILE A 33 20.77 4.39 10.63
CA ILE A 33 20.15 3.11 10.23
C ILE A 33 18.65 3.13 10.53
N LEU A 34 18.27 3.55 11.73
CA LEU A 34 16.86 3.64 12.12
C LEU A 34 16.08 4.61 11.21
N GLY A 35 16.63 5.79 10.97
CA GLY A 35 16.04 6.76 10.05
C GLY A 35 15.92 6.23 8.63
N GLY A 36 16.92 5.51 8.14
CA GLY A 36 16.89 4.86 6.84
C GLY A 36 15.75 3.85 6.72
N PHE A 37 15.54 3.01 7.72
CA PHE A 37 14.43 2.06 7.75
C PHE A 37 13.07 2.75 7.74
N ILE A 38 12.90 3.82 8.48
CA ILE A 38 11.66 4.59 8.51
C ILE A 38 11.36 5.17 7.12
N VAL A 39 12.34 5.78 6.47
CA VAL A 39 12.18 6.37 5.13
C VAL A 39 11.82 5.29 4.10
N VAL A 40 12.53 4.18 4.09
CA VAL A 40 12.23 3.05 3.19
C VAL A 40 10.82 2.50 3.45
N GLY A 41 10.43 2.34 4.71
CA GLY A 41 9.10 1.90 5.09
C GLY A 41 8.01 2.83 4.57
N ILE A 42 8.18 4.14 4.68
CA ILE A 42 7.23 5.13 4.16
C ILE A 42 7.11 5.04 2.64
N ILE A 43 8.23 4.91 1.92
CA ILE A 43 8.24 4.79 0.46
C ILE A 43 7.51 3.52 0.03
N VAL A 44 7.80 2.39 0.65
CA VAL A 44 7.14 1.10 0.34
C VAL A 44 5.64 1.18 0.59
N LEU A 45 5.22 1.72 1.74
CA LEU A 45 3.81 1.91 2.06
C LEU A 45 3.13 2.85 1.07
N SER A 46 3.75 3.94 0.69
CA SER A 46 3.19 4.89 -0.29
C SER A 46 2.94 4.23 -1.64
N VAL A 47 3.89 3.46 -2.15
CA VAL A 47 3.75 2.72 -3.41
C VAL A 47 2.66 1.66 -3.30
N PHE A 48 2.62 0.94 -2.19
CA PHE A 48 1.64 -0.12 -1.96
C PHE A 48 0.22 0.42 -1.85
N ILE A 49 0.01 1.48 -1.08
CA ILE A 49 -1.30 2.13 -0.92
C ILE A 49 -1.79 2.70 -2.25
N THR A 50 -0.92 3.32 -3.03
CA THR A 50 -1.29 3.91 -4.32
C THR A 50 -1.75 2.85 -5.33
N ARG A 51 -1.12 1.67 -5.33
CA ARG A 51 -1.49 0.57 -6.22
C ARG A 51 -2.71 -0.23 -5.77
N SER A 52 -2.92 -0.32 -4.47
CA SER A 52 -3.98 -1.16 -3.87
C SER A 52 -5.26 -0.41 -3.56
N GLY A 53 -5.37 0.84 -3.98
CA GLY A 53 -6.49 1.70 -3.58
C GLY A 53 -7.87 1.21 -4.01
N LEU A 54 -7.96 0.58 -5.18
CA LEU A 54 -9.19 0.04 -5.71
C LEU A 54 -8.94 -1.39 -6.18
N ASN A 55 -9.65 -2.34 -5.60
CA ASN A 55 -9.54 -3.75 -5.96
C ASN A 55 -10.83 -4.26 -6.57
N ILE A 56 -10.70 -4.94 -7.70
CA ILE A 56 -11.82 -5.57 -8.41
C ILE A 56 -11.61 -7.07 -8.39
N GLU A 57 -12.59 -7.80 -7.88
CA GLU A 57 -12.61 -9.26 -7.86
C GLU A 57 -13.80 -9.76 -8.66
N ILE A 58 -13.55 -10.57 -9.68
CA ILE A 58 -14.58 -11.20 -10.49
C ILE A 58 -14.78 -12.63 -9.99
N ARG A 59 -15.98 -12.94 -9.52
CA ARG A 59 -16.35 -14.29 -9.08
C ARG A 59 -17.35 -14.90 -10.04
N GLU A 60 -16.98 -15.99 -10.63
CA GLU A 60 -17.88 -16.80 -11.45
C GLU A 60 -18.35 -18.00 -10.63
N GLN A 61 -19.65 -18.10 -10.43
CA GLN A 61 -20.26 -19.25 -9.79
C GLN A 61 -21.00 -20.06 -10.83
N ASN A 62 -20.50 -21.24 -11.08
CA ASN A 62 -21.21 -22.25 -11.87
C ASN A 62 -21.98 -23.13 -10.90
N GLU A 63 -23.28 -22.99 -10.86
CA GLU A 63 -24.12 -23.93 -10.13
C GLU A 63 -24.15 -25.28 -10.84
N ALA A 64 -23.83 -26.34 -10.10
CA ALA A 64 -23.65 -27.67 -10.63
C ALA A 64 -24.94 -28.28 -11.26
N MET A 65 -26.08 -27.67 -11.05
CA MET A 65 -27.37 -28.13 -11.52
C MET A 65 -28.01 -27.29 -12.63
N GLY A 66 -27.37 -26.22 -13.05
CA GLY A 66 -28.08 -25.29 -13.88
C GLY A 66 -27.30 -24.66 -15.00
N THR A 67 -28.06 -24.29 -15.97
CA THR A 67 -27.70 -23.44 -17.08
C THR A 67 -27.47 -21.98 -16.69
N ILE A 68 -27.50 -21.64 -15.41
CA ILE A 68 -27.36 -20.27 -14.93
C ILE A 68 -25.94 -20.03 -14.43
N GLN A 69 -25.17 -19.31 -15.21
CA GLN A 69 -23.91 -18.73 -14.76
C GLN A 69 -24.19 -17.43 -14.03
N THR A 70 -23.86 -17.38 -12.76
CA THR A 70 -23.93 -16.14 -12.00
C THR A 70 -22.55 -15.55 -11.89
N ILE A 71 -22.36 -14.38 -12.44
CA ILE A 71 -21.11 -13.61 -12.35
C ILE A 71 -21.33 -12.49 -11.37
N SER A 72 -20.51 -12.43 -10.34
CA SER A 72 -20.52 -11.37 -9.35
C SER A 72 -19.20 -10.60 -9.39
N VAL A 73 -19.28 -9.30 -9.39
CA VAL A 73 -18.10 -8.42 -9.33
C VAL A 73 -18.06 -7.73 -7.97
N ARG A 74 -17.02 -7.98 -7.24
CA ARG A 74 -16.76 -7.32 -5.95
C ARG A 74 -15.78 -6.19 -6.15
N ILE A 75 -16.18 -4.99 -5.74
CA ILE A 75 -15.35 -3.80 -5.78
C ILE A 75 -15.04 -3.40 -4.36
N SER A 76 -13.76 -3.34 -4.03
CA SER A 76 -13.28 -3.00 -2.69
C SER A 76 -12.48 -1.71 -2.73
N ASN A 77 -12.80 -0.79 -1.85
CA ASN A 77 -12.03 0.40 -1.61
C ASN A 77 -11.06 0.17 -0.44
N ASN A 78 -9.78 0.03 -0.75
CA ASN A 78 -8.73 -0.18 0.25
C ASN A 78 -8.04 1.11 0.69
N LYS A 79 -8.60 2.26 0.34
CA LYS A 79 -8.10 3.56 0.77
C LYS A 79 -8.80 4.04 2.03
N PHE A 80 -8.15 4.98 2.70
CA PHE A 80 -8.72 5.71 3.83
C PHE A 80 -9.77 6.73 3.40
N ASP A 81 -9.76 7.10 2.13
CA ASP A 81 -10.67 8.09 1.56
C ASP A 81 -11.91 7.43 0.97
N THR A 82 -13.02 8.11 1.10
CA THR A 82 -14.28 7.70 0.48
C THR A 82 -14.24 7.93 -1.04
N LEU A 83 -14.66 6.93 -1.81
CA LEU A 83 -14.83 7.06 -3.25
C LEU A 83 -16.24 7.55 -3.56
N ASN A 84 -16.34 8.72 -4.17
CA ASN A 84 -17.60 9.31 -4.59
C ASN A 84 -17.83 9.07 -6.09
N ASP A 85 -19.08 9.05 -6.49
CA ASP A 85 -19.51 8.93 -7.88
C ASP A 85 -18.87 7.73 -8.60
N VAL A 86 -18.92 6.56 -7.94
CA VAL A 86 -18.37 5.33 -8.48
C VAL A 86 -19.26 4.81 -9.60
N THR A 87 -18.66 4.57 -10.74
CA THR A 87 -19.32 4.00 -11.91
C THR A 87 -18.64 2.73 -12.36
N VAL A 88 -19.41 1.78 -12.83
CA VAL A 88 -18.93 0.49 -13.31
C VAL A 88 -19.39 0.29 -14.74
N GLN A 89 -18.47 -0.09 -15.60
CA GLN A 89 -18.74 -0.40 -17.00
C GLN A 89 -18.25 -1.82 -17.31
N PHE A 90 -19.12 -2.63 -17.88
CA PHE A 90 -18.79 -3.97 -18.33
C PHE A 90 -18.43 -3.95 -19.81
N GLY A 91 -17.12 -4.08 -20.10
CA GLY A 91 -16.60 -3.98 -21.46
C GLY A 91 -16.54 -2.55 -22.01
N ASP A 92 -15.95 -2.36 -23.18
CA ASP A 92 -15.80 -1.05 -23.79
C ASP A 92 -17.13 -0.44 -24.27
N ASN A 93 -18.06 -1.28 -24.68
CA ASN A 93 -19.38 -0.89 -25.22
C ASN A 93 -20.51 -1.15 -24.23
N GLY A 94 -20.19 -1.51 -23.00
CA GLY A 94 -21.17 -1.84 -21.98
C GLY A 94 -21.85 -0.61 -21.40
N LYS A 95 -22.99 -0.86 -20.80
CA LYS A 95 -23.74 0.17 -20.08
C LYS A 95 -22.99 0.60 -18.82
N ILE A 96 -22.94 1.90 -18.58
CA ILE A 96 -22.36 2.45 -17.36
C ILE A 96 -23.38 2.40 -16.24
N LEU A 97 -23.03 1.71 -15.16
CA LEU A 97 -23.85 1.62 -13.96
C LEU A 97 -23.29 2.57 -12.89
N SER A 98 -24.14 3.41 -12.33
CA SER A 98 -23.77 4.24 -11.19
C SER A 98 -23.98 3.47 -9.91
N VAL A 99 -22.92 3.35 -9.12
CA VAL A 99 -22.94 2.63 -7.84
C VAL A 99 -23.13 3.58 -6.67
N GLY A 100 -22.69 4.81 -6.81
CA GLY A 100 -22.73 5.82 -5.77
C GLY A 100 -21.41 5.91 -4.99
N THR A 101 -21.49 5.92 -3.69
CA THR A 101 -20.34 6.14 -2.81
C THR A 101 -19.89 4.84 -2.14
N ILE A 102 -18.58 4.59 -2.18
CA ILE A 102 -17.96 3.48 -1.44
C ILE A 102 -17.12 4.08 -0.31
N GLY A 103 -17.46 3.74 0.93
CA GLY A 103 -16.72 4.19 2.10
C GLY A 103 -15.31 3.62 2.18
N PRO A 104 -14.46 4.16 3.10
CA PRO A 104 -13.12 3.64 3.30
C PRO A 104 -13.18 2.19 3.81
N PHE A 105 -12.31 1.35 3.27
CA PHE A 105 -12.23 -0.09 3.56
C PHE A 105 -13.55 -0.86 3.38
N SER A 106 -14.46 -0.33 2.60
CA SER A 106 -15.74 -0.94 2.28
C SER A 106 -15.70 -1.64 0.92
N SER A 107 -16.55 -2.63 0.76
CA SER A 107 -16.71 -3.33 -0.51
C SER A 107 -18.19 -3.44 -0.87
N ILE A 108 -18.45 -3.44 -2.17
CA ILE A 108 -19.77 -3.67 -2.73
C ILE A 108 -19.72 -4.82 -3.74
N MET A 109 -20.83 -5.48 -3.92
CA MET A 109 -20.98 -6.56 -4.90
C MET A 109 -22.02 -6.17 -5.94
N ILE A 110 -21.66 -6.32 -7.20
CA ILE A 110 -22.53 -6.00 -8.34
C ILE A 110 -22.67 -7.24 -9.19
N THR A 111 -23.89 -7.51 -9.59
CA THR A 111 -24.20 -8.57 -10.55
C THR A 111 -24.53 -7.91 -11.88
N PRO A 112 -23.80 -8.22 -12.97
CA PRO A 112 -24.13 -7.70 -14.29
C PRO A 112 -25.46 -8.28 -14.80
N ASP A 113 -26.13 -7.53 -15.67
CA ASP A 113 -27.33 -8.02 -16.33
C ASP A 113 -27.00 -9.23 -17.21
N PRO A 114 -27.98 -10.17 -17.41
CA PRO A 114 -27.78 -11.33 -18.27
C PRO A 114 -27.36 -10.99 -19.71
N LYS A 115 -27.67 -9.80 -20.17
CA LYS A 115 -27.26 -9.30 -21.49
C LYS A 115 -25.78 -8.93 -21.57
N ASP A 116 -25.17 -8.59 -20.43
CA ASP A 116 -23.79 -8.10 -20.33
C ASP A 116 -22.82 -9.17 -19.81
N LEU A 117 -23.20 -10.43 -19.79
CA LEU A 117 -22.38 -11.54 -19.30
C LEU A 117 -21.13 -11.83 -20.15
N ASN A 118 -21.10 -11.37 -21.38
CA ASN A 118 -19.99 -11.59 -22.31
C ASN A 118 -18.97 -10.45 -22.30
N PHE A 119 -18.75 -9.84 -21.17
CA PHE A 119 -17.72 -8.80 -21.05
C PHE A 119 -16.31 -9.41 -20.94
N GLU A 120 -15.34 -8.74 -21.50
CA GLU A 120 -13.93 -9.14 -21.43
C GLU A 120 -13.21 -8.43 -20.26
N LYS A 121 -13.70 -7.26 -19.85
CA LYS A 121 -13.09 -6.45 -18.79
C LYS A 121 -14.16 -5.66 -18.04
N VAL A 122 -13.82 -5.31 -16.81
CA VAL A 122 -14.62 -4.42 -15.95
C VAL A 122 -13.82 -3.16 -15.70
N ILE A 123 -14.42 -2.02 -15.99
CA ILE A 123 -13.84 -0.71 -15.76
C ILE A 123 -14.59 -0.05 -14.62
N VAL A 124 -13.87 0.34 -13.58
CA VAL A 124 -14.43 1.05 -12.43
C VAL A 124 -13.78 2.41 -12.33
N LYS A 125 -14.61 3.45 -12.30
CA LYS A 125 -14.17 4.83 -12.14
C LYS A 125 -14.81 5.42 -10.89
N GLY A 126 -14.05 6.19 -10.16
CA GLY A 126 -14.52 6.91 -8.98
C GLY A 126 -13.94 8.32 -8.90
N ASN A 127 -14.52 9.17 -8.07
CA ASN A 127 -14.10 10.57 -7.86
C ASN A 127 -14.03 11.40 -9.15
N GLY A 128 -15.02 11.24 -10.03
CA GLY A 128 -15.04 11.97 -11.29
C GLY A 128 -13.98 11.53 -12.30
N GLY A 129 -13.53 10.28 -12.22
CA GLY A 129 -12.51 9.72 -13.10
C GLY A 129 -11.08 9.78 -12.57
N LYS A 130 -10.84 10.36 -11.40
CA LYS A 130 -9.52 10.42 -10.77
C LYS A 130 -9.03 9.05 -10.27
N ALA A 131 -9.96 8.20 -9.83
CA ALA A 131 -9.69 6.83 -9.49
C ALA A 131 -10.23 5.91 -10.58
N GLU A 132 -9.38 5.12 -11.18
CA GLU A 132 -9.75 4.18 -12.23
C GLU A 132 -9.06 2.84 -11.99
N ALA A 133 -9.82 1.76 -12.14
CA ALA A 133 -9.28 0.41 -12.12
C ALA A 133 -9.92 -0.41 -13.23
N VAL A 134 -9.13 -1.26 -13.85
CA VAL A 134 -9.55 -2.16 -14.91
C VAL A 134 -9.14 -3.58 -14.53
N LYS A 135 -10.10 -4.52 -14.60
CA LYS A 135 -9.85 -5.93 -14.39
C LYS A 135 -10.28 -6.71 -15.62
N PHE A 136 -9.35 -7.45 -16.20
CA PHE A 136 -9.65 -8.38 -17.28
C PHE A 136 -10.22 -9.69 -16.73
N ARG A 137 -11.17 -10.24 -17.45
CA ARG A 137 -11.82 -11.51 -17.13
C ARG A 137 -10.96 -12.71 -17.53
#